data_6526167469bd27539f954961cd3fb417
#
_entry.id   6526167469bd27539f954961cd3fb417
#
_cell.length_a   1.000
_cell.length_b   1.000
_cell.length_c   1.000
_cell.angle_alpha   90.00
_cell.angle_beta   90.00
_cell.angle_gamma   90.00
#
_symmetry.space_group_name_H-M   'P 1'
#
loop_
_entity.id
_entity.type
_entity.pdbx_description
1 polymer ?
#
loop_
_entity_poly.entity_id
_entity_poly.type
_entity_poly.pdbx_seq_one_letter_code
_entity_poly.pdbx_strand_id
1 'polypeptide(L)'
;MNSNFAPYVLLAISSLLSLSSLHAGDSAAVRVRDGRVQEYVNGSLRRTYGSGIVDAATDGTIVAAVNKEGRVMEYVNGSLRRTYGSDVLRVQVSGGSVFANLKSGRTAEYVNGSLRRTF
;
A
#
# COMPACT_ATOMS: atom_id res chain seq x y z
N MET A 1 1.48 17.32 21.76
CA MET A 1 1.58 16.72 21.43
C MET A 1 1.28 16.42 21.10
N ASN A 2 1.52 16.97 21.49
CA ASN A 2 1.51 16.46 21.16
C ASN A 2 1.24 16.62 20.87
N SER A 3 1.41 17.14 21.25
CA SER A 3 1.44 16.89 20.98
C SER A 3 1.35 17.20 20.58
N ASN A 4 1.82 17.77 20.95
CA ASN A 4 1.98 17.51 20.44
C ASN A 4 2.04 17.90 19.98
N PHE A 5 2.58 18.47 20.16
CA PHE A 5 2.90 18.23 19.55
C PHE A 5 3.06 18.53 19.12
N ALA A 6 3.22 18.99 19.27
CA ALA A 6 3.61 18.70 18.89
C ALA A 6 4.02 18.88 18.40
N PRO A 7 4.30 19.21 18.35
CA PRO A 7 4.82 18.90 17.80
C PRO A 7 5.07 18.97 17.05
N TYR A 8 5.55 19.33 17.05
CA TYR A 8 5.84 18.79 16.22
C TYR A 8 6.04 18.94 15.32
N VAL A 9 6.26 19.28 15.30
CA VAL A 9 6.49 18.88 14.48
C VAL A 9 6.74 18.97 13.70
N LEU A 10 7.12 19.27 13.66
CA LEU A 10 7.42 18.89 12.89
C LEU A 10 7.63 18.97 12.16
N LEU A 11 7.95 19.25 12.00
CA LEU A 11 8.14 18.85 11.18
C LEU A 11 8.21 19.06 10.33
N ALA A 12 8.56 19.43 10.15
CA ALA A 12 8.59 19.33 9.31
C ALA A 12 8.54 19.19 8.54
N ILE A 13 8.62 19.09 8.29
CA ILE A 13 8.44 18.68 7.44
C ILE A 13 8.40 18.59 6.34
N SER A 14 8.83 18.49 5.98
CA SER A 14 8.84 18.35 4.79
C SER A 14 7.73 18.23 4.06
N SER A 15 7.48 18.87 3.49
CA SER A 15 6.49 18.94 2.73
C SER A 15 6.03 17.83 1.95
N LEU A 16 6.80 16.96 1.62
CA LEU A 16 6.37 15.83 1.01
C LEU A 16 6.03 14.86 1.97
N LEU A 17 4.78 14.61 2.20
CA LEU A 17 4.33 13.55 3.05
C LEU A 17 4.10 12.34 2.21
N SER A 18 4.78 11.28 2.52
CA SER A 18 4.53 9.97 1.94
C SER A 18 4.12 9.04 3.05
N LEU A 19 3.68 7.83 2.71
CA LEU A 19 3.38 6.83 3.73
C LEU A 19 4.62 6.50 4.53
N SER A 20 5.79 6.52 3.89
CA SER A 20 7.04 6.22 4.58
C SER A 20 7.48 7.30 5.56
N SER A 21 6.86 8.49 5.53
CA SER A 21 7.20 9.56 6.45
C SER A 21 6.17 9.73 7.56
N LEU A 22 5.34 8.73 7.80
CA LEU A 22 4.38 8.77 8.88
C LEU A 22 5.09 8.78 10.23
N HIS A 23 4.51 9.53 11.16
CA HIS A 23 5.02 9.58 12.53
C HIS A 23 4.53 8.37 13.32
N ALA A 24 5.23 8.06 14.41
CA ALA A 24 4.79 7.04 15.34
C ALA A 24 3.40 7.39 15.85
N GLY A 25 2.50 6.44 15.87
CA GLY A 25 1.12 6.65 16.26
C GLY A 25 0.18 6.99 15.13
N ASP A 26 0.70 7.36 13.95
CA ASP A 26 -0.15 7.55 12.78
C ASP A 26 -0.63 6.20 12.27
N SER A 27 -1.85 6.17 11.75
CA SER A 27 -2.38 4.98 11.11
C SER A 27 -2.56 5.23 9.63
N ALA A 28 -2.14 4.27 8.83
CA ALA A 28 -2.32 4.30 7.39
C ALA A 28 -3.26 3.17 7.00
N ALA A 29 -4.17 3.46 6.10
CA ALA A 29 -5.12 2.47 5.61
C ALA A 29 -5.40 2.73 4.14
N VAL A 30 -5.75 1.68 3.42
CA VAL A 30 -6.20 1.81 2.05
C VAL A 30 -7.50 1.05 1.89
N ARG A 31 -8.31 1.50 0.96
CA ARG A 31 -9.48 0.73 0.53
C ARG A 31 -9.65 0.91 -0.96
N VAL A 32 -10.42 0.02 -1.55
CA VAL A 32 -10.78 0.12 -2.97
C VAL A 32 -12.20 0.65 -3.05
N ARG A 33 -12.38 1.68 -3.86
CA ARG A 33 -13.70 2.22 -4.14
C ARG A 33 -13.78 2.60 -5.61
N ASP A 34 -14.80 2.10 -6.30
CA ASP A 34 -15.02 2.37 -7.72
C ASP A 34 -13.77 2.02 -8.56
N GLY A 35 -13.10 0.93 -8.20
CA GLY A 35 -11.92 0.46 -8.93
C GLY A 35 -10.67 1.29 -8.70
N ARG A 36 -10.66 2.15 -7.67
CA ARG A 36 -9.51 3.00 -7.37
C ARG A 36 -9.05 2.77 -5.95
N VAL A 37 -7.76 3.04 -5.70
CA VAL A 37 -7.20 2.99 -4.37
C VAL A 37 -7.44 4.33 -3.69
N GLN A 38 -7.94 4.29 -2.47
CA GLN A 38 -8.05 5.46 -1.61
C GLN A 38 -7.14 5.26 -0.41
N GLU A 39 -6.22 6.20 -0.19
CA GLU A 39 -5.31 6.18 0.95
C GLU A 39 -5.82 7.10 2.04
N TYR A 40 -5.82 6.59 3.25
CA TYR A 40 -6.25 7.33 4.44
C TYR A 40 -5.10 7.39 5.44
N VAL A 41 -4.95 8.52 6.09
CA VAL A 41 -4.04 8.67 7.23
C VAL A 41 -4.87 9.23 8.37
N ASN A 42 -4.87 8.52 9.48
CA ASN A 42 -5.66 8.88 10.66
C ASN A 42 -7.13 9.15 10.32
N GLY A 43 -7.66 8.32 9.42
CA GLY A 43 -9.08 8.42 9.03
C GLY A 43 -9.42 9.50 8.01
N SER A 44 -8.44 10.27 7.56
CA SER A 44 -8.68 11.31 6.55
C SER A 44 -8.17 10.87 5.19
N LEU A 45 -8.99 11.08 4.17
CA LEU A 45 -8.61 10.73 2.79
C LEU A 45 -7.45 11.60 2.35
N ARG A 46 -6.40 10.96 1.90
CA ARG A 46 -5.19 11.63 1.48
C ARG A 46 -5.04 11.72 -0.03
N ARG A 47 -5.28 10.62 -0.73
CA ARG A 47 -5.20 10.60 -2.19
C ARG A 47 -5.99 9.43 -2.74
N THR A 48 -6.33 9.55 -4.02
CA THR A 48 -7.04 8.50 -4.77
C THR A 48 -6.32 8.30 -6.09
N TYR A 49 -6.08 7.04 -6.47
CA TYR A 49 -5.37 6.73 -7.71
C TYR A 49 -5.67 5.32 -8.19
N GLY A 50 -5.13 5.01 -9.37
CA GLY A 50 -5.30 3.70 -10.00
C GLY A 50 -6.62 3.58 -10.73
N SER A 51 -6.78 2.46 -11.43
CA SER A 51 -8.04 2.11 -12.09
C SER A 51 -8.09 0.61 -12.25
N GLY A 52 -9.30 0.06 -12.32
CA GLY A 52 -9.48 -1.38 -12.46
C GLY A 52 -8.94 -2.17 -11.27
N ILE A 53 -8.91 -1.57 -10.09
CA ILE A 53 -8.36 -2.20 -8.88
C ILE A 53 -9.46 -2.99 -8.20
N VAL A 54 -9.12 -4.19 -7.74
CA VAL A 54 -10.09 -5.07 -7.05
C VAL A 54 -9.71 -5.29 -5.59
N ASP A 55 -8.45 -5.10 -5.21
CA ASP A 55 -8.01 -5.26 -3.82
C ASP A 55 -6.78 -4.42 -3.58
N ALA A 56 -6.54 -4.03 -2.33
CA ALA A 56 -5.35 -3.26 -1.99
C ALA A 56 -5.00 -3.43 -0.52
N ALA A 57 -3.73 -3.29 -0.20
CA ALA A 57 -3.22 -3.38 1.16
C ALA A 57 -1.99 -2.49 1.31
N THR A 58 -1.66 -2.13 2.54
CA THR A 58 -0.49 -1.30 2.81
C THR A 58 0.15 -1.69 4.14
N ASP A 59 1.44 -1.46 4.25
CA ASP A 59 2.17 -1.55 5.52
C ASP A 59 2.54 -0.16 6.04
N GLY A 60 2.04 0.89 5.40
CA GLY A 60 2.38 2.27 5.74
C GLY A 60 3.49 2.84 4.86
N THR A 61 4.17 2.02 4.09
CA THR A 61 5.26 2.45 3.20
C THR A 61 4.90 2.26 1.75
N ILE A 62 4.46 1.06 1.39
CA ILE A 62 4.05 0.74 0.03
C ILE A 62 2.57 0.38 0.03
N VAL A 63 1.95 0.56 -1.11
CA VAL A 63 0.60 0.08 -1.36
C VAL A 63 0.68 -0.96 -2.46
N ALA A 64 0.18 -2.16 -2.18
CA ALA A 64 0.05 -3.19 -3.19
C ALA A 64 -1.41 -3.29 -3.58
N ALA A 65 -1.70 -3.21 -4.87
CA ALA A 65 -3.05 -3.29 -5.38
C ALA A 65 -3.14 -4.41 -6.41
N VAL A 66 -4.28 -5.09 -6.46
CA VAL A 66 -4.52 -6.12 -7.46
C VAL A 66 -5.47 -5.55 -8.49
N ASN A 67 -5.12 -5.68 -9.76
CA ASN A 67 -5.99 -5.22 -10.83
C ASN A 67 -6.86 -6.37 -11.36
N LYS A 68 -7.78 -6.05 -12.27
CA LYS A 68 -8.71 -7.03 -12.82
C LYS A 68 -8.02 -8.17 -13.56
N GLU A 69 -6.82 -7.93 -14.06
CA GLU A 69 -6.03 -8.94 -14.76
C GLU A 69 -5.28 -9.86 -13.82
N GLY A 70 -5.43 -9.68 -12.51
CA GLY A 70 -4.76 -10.54 -11.54
C GLY A 70 -3.29 -10.20 -11.32
N ARG A 71 -2.88 -8.97 -11.59
CA ARG A 71 -1.51 -8.53 -11.37
C ARG A 71 -1.42 -7.62 -10.16
N VAL A 72 -0.26 -7.62 -9.52
CA VAL A 72 0.01 -6.73 -8.40
C VAL A 72 0.63 -5.45 -8.96
N MET A 73 0.06 -4.31 -8.57
CA MET A 73 0.58 -2.99 -8.90
C MET A 73 1.04 -2.36 -7.61
N GLU A 74 2.32 -2.02 -7.53
CA GLU A 74 2.91 -1.49 -6.32
C GLU A 74 3.09 0.01 -6.46
N TYR A 75 2.54 0.75 -5.51
CA TYR A 75 2.57 2.22 -5.53
C TYR A 75 3.34 2.74 -4.32
N VAL A 76 4.04 3.84 -4.53
CA VAL A 76 4.65 4.61 -3.45
C VAL A 76 4.25 6.07 -3.67
N ASN A 77 3.64 6.66 -2.66
CA ASN A 77 3.16 8.05 -2.73
C ASN A 77 2.21 8.27 -3.91
N GLY A 78 1.38 7.29 -4.22
CA GLY A 78 0.41 7.39 -5.30
C GLY A 78 0.97 7.17 -6.70
N SER A 79 2.27 6.91 -6.81
CA SER A 79 2.91 6.68 -8.11
C SER A 79 3.19 5.20 -8.31
N LEU A 80 2.83 4.69 -9.47
CA LEU A 80 3.07 3.29 -9.82
C LEU A 80 4.56 3.05 -9.92
N ARG A 81 5.03 2.07 -9.16
CA ARG A 81 6.44 1.74 -9.11
C ARG A 81 6.78 0.51 -9.94
N ARG A 82 5.98 -0.51 -9.84
CA ARG A 82 6.18 -1.76 -10.58
C ARG A 82 4.90 -2.56 -10.63
N THR A 83 4.87 -3.49 -11.60
CA THR A 83 3.74 -4.41 -11.76
C THR A 83 4.31 -5.81 -11.90
N TYR A 84 3.73 -6.78 -11.21
CA TYR A 84 4.22 -8.15 -11.23
C TYR A 84 3.14 -9.14 -10.83
N GLY A 85 3.46 -10.43 -10.92
CA GLY A 85 2.58 -11.50 -10.52
C GLY A 85 1.55 -11.83 -11.58
N SER A 86 0.82 -12.92 -11.35
CA SER A 86 -0.29 -13.34 -12.20
C SER A 86 -1.25 -14.20 -11.38
N ASP A 87 -2.49 -14.24 -11.78
CA ASP A 87 -3.54 -15.02 -11.11
C ASP A 87 -3.72 -14.62 -9.64
N VAL A 88 -3.46 -13.38 -9.31
CA VAL A 88 -3.58 -12.89 -7.94
C VAL A 88 -5.02 -12.48 -7.67
N LEU A 89 -5.54 -12.91 -6.54
CA LEU A 89 -6.90 -12.55 -6.10
C LEU A 89 -6.86 -11.44 -5.05
N ARG A 90 -5.95 -11.53 -4.10
CA ARG A 90 -5.87 -10.60 -2.98
C ARG A 90 -4.42 -10.42 -2.58
N VAL A 91 -4.15 -9.35 -1.85
CA VAL A 91 -2.81 -9.05 -1.35
C VAL A 91 -2.85 -8.67 0.13
N GLN A 92 -1.72 -8.89 0.78
CA GLN A 92 -1.44 -8.38 2.11
C GLN A 92 -0.02 -7.82 2.07
N VAL A 93 0.27 -6.83 2.90
CA VAL A 93 1.61 -6.23 2.95
C VAL A 93 2.06 -6.20 4.39
N SER A 94 3.26 -6.66 4.63
CA SER A 94 3.83 -6.67 5.98
C SER A 94 5.34 -6.53 5.89
N GLY A 95 5.87 -5.46 6.51
CA GLY A 95 7.32 -5.27 6.60
C GLY A 95 8.05 -5.27 5.27
N GLY A 96 7.46 -4.69 4.24
CA GLY A 96 8.07 -4.64 2.91
C GLY A 96 7.84 -5.85 2.04
N SER A 97 7.21 -6.90 2.58
CA SER A 97 6.85 -8.09 1.80
C SER A 97 5.41 -7.99 1.33
N VAL A 98 5.17 -8.36 0.09
CA VAL A 98 3.83 -8.43 -0.47
C VAL A 98 3.45 -9.91 -0.57
N PHE A 99 2.35 -10.27 0.06
CA PHE A 99 1.83 -11.63 0.03
C PHE A 99 0.63 -11.65 -0.89
N ALA A 100 0.73 -12.39 -1.98
CA ALA A 100 -0.31 -12.48 -3.00
C ALA A 100 -1.02 -13.82 -2.89
N ASN A 101 -2.34 -13.78 -2.68
CA ASN A 101 -3.14 -15.00 -2.65
C ASN A 101 -3.54 -15.32 -4.08
N LEU A 102 -3.14 -16.49 -4.56
CA LEU A 102 -3.31 -16.89 -5.94
C LEU A 102 -4.58 -17.72 -6.14
N LYS A 103 -5.07 -17.75 -7.36
CA LYS A 103 -6.22 -18.58 -7.72
C LYS A 103 -6.01 -20.06 -7.38
N SER A 104 -4.76 -20.51 -7.39
CA SER A 104 -4.43 -21.89 -7.05
C SER A 104 -4.63 -22.23 -5.58
N GLY A 105 -4.85 -21.22 -4.75
CA GLY A 105 -4.91 -21.38 -3.29
C GLY A 105 -3.57 -21.20 -2.61
N ARG A 106 -2.50 -21.01 -3.37
CA ARG A 106 -1.16 -20.79 -2.82
C ARG A 106 -0.93 -19.31 -2.57
N THR A 107 0.08 -19.01 -1.78
CA THR A 107 0.49 -17.63 -1.48
C THR A 107 1.89 -17.40 -2.02
N ALA A 108 2.07 -16.35 -2.78
CA ALA A 108 3.38 -15.95 -3.29
C ALA A 108 3.87 -14.75 -2.49
N GLU A 109 5.10 -14.81 -2.02
CA GLU A 109 5.72 -13.71 -1.30
C GLU A 109 6.71 -13.00 -2.22
N TYR A 110 6.53 -11.69 -2.35
CA TYR A 110 7.40 -10.85 -3.19
C TYR A 110 8.09 -9.81 -2.31
N VAL A 111 9.35 -9.57 -2.62
CA VAL A 111 10.11 -8.47 -2.00
C VAL A 111 10.70 -7.66 -3.13
N ASN A 112 10.40 -6.37 -3.16
CA ASN A 112 10.83 -5.48 -4.23
C ASN A 112 10.47 -6.01 -5.63
N GLY A 113 9.28 -6.61 -5.73
CA GLY A 113 8.78 -7.15 -6.98
C GLY A 113 9.37 -8.49 -7.41
N SER A 114 10.26 -9.07 -6.62
CA SER A 114 10.86 -10.37 -6.93
C SER A 114 10.23 -11.46 -6.11
N LEU A 115 9.87 -12.55 -6.76
CA LEU A 115 9.29 -13.70 -6.07
C LEU A 115 10.31 -14.31 -5.15
N ARG A 116 9.97 -14.42 -3.89
CA ARG A 116 10.85 -14.96 -2.88
C ARG A 116 10.51 -16.41 -2.56
N ARG A 117 9.26 -16.72 -2.41
CA ARG A 117 8.78 -18.06 -2.14
C ARG A 117 7.30 -18.18 -2.43
N THR A 118 6.86 -19.41 -2.60
CA THR A 118 5.44 -19.74 -2.76
C THR A 118 5.12 -20.86 -1.79
N PHE A 119 4.03 -20.74 -1.09
CA PHE A 119 3.64 -21.76 -0.11
C PHE A 119 2.14 -21.95 -0.03
#